data_66102f6baf7e7c39eca6b463b24908f3
#
_entry.id   66102f6baf7e7c39eca6b463b24908f3
#
_cell.length_a   1.000
_cell.length_b   1.000
_cell.length_c   1.000
_cell.angle_alpha   90.00
_cell.angle_beta   90.00
_cell.angle_gamma   90.00
#
_symmetry.space_group_name_H-M   'P 1'
#
loop_
_entity.id
_entity.type
_entity.pdbx_description
1 polymer ?
#
loop_
_entity_poly.entity_id
_entity_poly.type
_entity_poly.pdbx_seq_one_letter_code
_entity_poly.pdbx_strand_id
1 'polypeptide(L)'
;MKKPVFVDTAAWLALINKSDALHEKAKRIRNKLVKERRQFLLTDYIVVEIANALSRVPFRQTAVQMISLIQSSANTMVVRVDKEVFGEAWRLYSERLDKEWSFTDCTSFIVMNRMGLTDAFTSDHHFEQAGFNILLKD
;
A
#
# COMPACT_ATOMS: atom_id res chain seq x y z
N MET A 1 -21.99 -1.51 2.43
CA MET A 1 -20.69 -2.19 2.43
C MET A 1 -19.57 -1.15 2.41
N LYS A 2 -18.61 -1.29 3.31
CA LYS A 2 -17.50 -0.34 3.38
C LYS A 2 -16.53 -0.55 2.22
N LYS A 3 -15.93 0.54 1.75
CA LYS A 3 -14.94 0.48 0.69
C LYS A 3 -13.67 -0.21 1.17
N PRO A 4 -12.92 -0.86 0.27
CA PRO A 4 -11.60 -1.39 0.61
C PRO A 4 -10.66 -0.30 1.11
N VAL A 5 -9.65 -0.73 1.84
CA VAL A 5 -8.55 0.13 2.30
C VAL A 5 -7.35 -0.14 1.41
N PHE A 6 -6.76 0.90 0.87
CA PHE A 6 -5.50 0.74 0.13
C PHE A 6 -4.36 0.56 1.13
N VAL A 7 -3.53 -0.48 0.94
CA VAL A 7 -2.43 -0.79 1.86
C VAL A 7 -1.11 -0.55 1.15
N ASP A 8 -0.41 0.50 1.58
CA ASP A 8 0.88 0.89 1.02
C ASP A 8 2.01 0.04 1.61
N THR A 9 3.15 0.07 0.95
CA THR A 9 4.36 -0.66 1.34
C THR A 9 4.74 -0.43 2.80
N ALA A 10 4.66 0.81 3.28
CA ALA A 10 5.03 1.16 4.65
C ALA A 10 4.24 0.35 5.68
N ALA A 11 2.94 0.15 5.46
CA ALA A 11 2.11 -0.63 6.37
C ALA A 11 2.46 -2.10 6.33
N TRP A 12 2.66 -2.67 5.13
CA TRP A 12 3.06 -4.07 5.01
C TRP A 12 4.38 -4.33 5.74
N LEU A 13 5.37 -3.44 5.55
CA LEU A 13 6.67 -3.58 6.20
C LEU A 13 6.55 -3.43 7.72
N ALA A 14 5.73 -2.50 8.20
CA ALA A 14 5.49 -2.33 9.63
C ALA A 14 4.84 -3.58 10.25
N LEU A 15 3.94 -4.23 9.51
CA LEU A 15 3.30 -5.47 9.98
C LEU A 15 4.29 -6.63 10.03
N ILE A 16 5.22 -6.70 9.10
CA ILE A 16 6.19 -7.79 8.99
C ILE A 16 7.31 -7.62 10.02
N ASN A 17 7.83 -6.41 10.17
CA ASN A 17 9.03 -6.15 10.96
C ASN A 17 8.66 -5.77 12.40
N LYS A 18 8.89 -6.71 13.32
CA LYS A 18 8.60 -6.49 14.74
C LYS A 18 9.43 -5.38 15.36
N SER A 19 10.55 -5.02 14.74
CA SER A 19 11.42 -3.94 15.21
C SER A 19 11.01 -2.57 14.67
N ASP A 20 10.03 -2.51 13.77
CA ASP A 20 9.54 -1.24 13.24
C ASP A 20 8.82 -0.48 14.35
N ALA A 21 9.12 0.82 14.47
CA ALA A 21 8.51 1.67 15.48
C ALA A 21 6.99 1.70 15.39
N LEU A 22 6.43 1.46 14.20
CA LEU A 22 4.99 1.46 13.96
C LEU A 22 4.37 0.07 14.00
N HIS A 23 5.15 -0.97 14.34
CA HIS A 23 4.67 -2.35 14.30
C HIS A 23 3.40 -2.57 15.13
N GLU A 24 3.41 -2.15 16.38
CA GLU A 24 2.26 -2.37 17.28
C GLU A 24 1.04 -1.57 16.83
N LYS A 25 1.26 -0.33 16.40
CA LYS A 25 0.17 0.51 15.90
C LYS A 25 -0.44 -0.08 14.62
N ALA A 26 0.42 -0.55 13.71
CA ALA A 26 -0.04 -1.18 12.47
C ALA A 26 -0.89 -2.43 12.75
N LYS A 27 -0.46 -3.25 13.71
CA LYS A 27 -1.22 -4.43 14.11
C LYS A 27 -2.61 -4.05 14.65
N ARG A 28 -2.67 -3.02 15.49
CA ARG A 28 -3.96 -2.57 16.05
C ARG A 28 -4.89 -2.09 14.95
N ILE A 29 -4.37 -1.31 14.00
CA ILE A 29 -5.16 -0.81 12.90
C ILE A 29 -5.63 -1.96 12.01
N ARG A 30 -4.73 -2.88 11.66
CA ARG A 30 -5.10 -4.07 10.86
C ARG A 30 -6.22 -4.84 11.55
N ASN A 31 -6.10 -5.10 12.85
CA ASN A 31 -7.10 -5.86 13.58
C ASN A 31 -8.46 -5.16 13.59
N LYS A 32 -8.45 -3.83 13.73
CA LYS A 32 -9.66 -3.02 13.65
C LYS A 32 -10.31 -3.14 12.27
N LEU A 33 -9.52 -3.02 11.20
CA LEU A 33 -10.02 -3.10 9.83
C LEU A 33 -10.60 -4.49 9.53
N VAL A 34 -9.95 -5.55 10.00
CA VAL A 34 -10.45 -6.92 9.84
C VAL A 34 -11.78 -7.08 10.59
N LYS A 35 -11.87 -6.54 11.80
CA LYS A 35 -13.08 -6.59 12.61
C LYS A 35 -14.23 -5.85 11.93
N GLU A 36 -13.93 -4.77 11.23
CA GLU A 36 -14.90 -3.99 10.46
C GLU A 36 -15.21 -4.63 9.10
N ARG A 37 -14.62 -5.77 8.79
CA ARG A 37 -14.79 -6.50 7.53
C ARG A 37 -14.36 -5.68 6.30
N ARG A 38 -13.34 -4.83 6.49
CA ARG A 38 -12.76 -4.08 5.39
C ARG A 38 -11.84 -4.99 4.58
N GLN A 39 -11.98 -4.95 3.27
CA GLN A 39 -11.03 -5.63 2.39
C GLN A 39 -9.77 -4.78 2.22
N PHE A 40 -8.65 -5.43 1.98
CA PHE A 40 -7.38 -4.77 1.69
C PHE A 40 -7.14 -4.79 0.19
N LEU A 41 -6.58 -3.71 -0.33
CA LEU A 41 -6.28 -3.58 -1.73
C LEU A 41 -4.89 -2.98 -1.89
N LEU A 42 -4.11 -3.55 -2.79
CA LEU A 42 -2.80 -3.02 -3.17
C LEU A 42 -2.60 -3.29 -4.65
N THR A 43 -1.50 -2.76 -5.18
CA THR A 43 -1.14 -3.00 -6.57
C THR A 43 0.02 -3.98 -6.67
N ASP A 44 0.23 -4.53 -7.86
CA ASP A 44 1.41 -5.35 -8.15
C ASP A 44 2.71 -4.54 -7.98
N TYR A 45 2.67 -3.22 -8.18
CA TYR A 45 3.85 -2.37 -7.93
C TYR A 45 4.21 -2.34 -6.45
N ILE A 46 3.20 -2.36 -5.56
CA ILE A 46 3.44 -2.46 -4.11
C ILE A 46 4.06 -3.83 -3.78
N VAL A 47 3.59 -4.90 -4.41
CA VAL A 47 4.19 -6.24 -4.24
C VAL A 47 5.67 -6.20 -4.61
N VAL A 48 6.02 -5.55 -5.71
CA VAL A 48 7.42 -5.39 -6.13
C VAL A 48 8.22 -4.62 -5.08
N GLU A 49 7.66 -3.54 -4.53
CA GLU A 49 8.34 -2.77 -3.49
C GLU A 49 8.60 -3.60 -2.23
N ILE A 50 7.63 -4.40 -1.81
CA ILE A 50 7.80 -5.29 -0.65
C ILE A 50 8.93 -6.28 -0.91
N ALA A 51 8.91 -6.92 -2.08
CA ALA A 51 9.92 -7.89 -2.45
C ALA A 51 11.32 -7.25 -2.48
N ASN A 52 11.42 -6.04 -3.04
CA ASN A 52 12.71 -5.34 -3.12
C ASN A 52 13.22 -4.93 -1.74
N ALA A 53 12.34 -4.46 -0.86
CA ALA A 53 12.72 -4.04 0.49
C ALA A 53 13.25 -5.20 1.33
N LEU A 54 12.80 -6.43 1.06
CA LEU A 54 13.15 -7.62 1.82
C LEU A 54 14.01 -8.60 1.00
N SER A 55 14.78 -8.08 0.04
CA SER A 55 15.57 -8.94 -0.87
C SER A 55 16.79 -9.56 -0.23
N ARG A 56 17.31 -9.00 0.86
CA ARG A 56 18.50 -9.51 1.52
C ARG A 56 18.25 -10.91 2.07
N VAL A 57 19.27 -11.75 2.05
CA VAL A 57 19.16 -13.16 2.42
C VAL A 57 18.40 -13.38 3.75
N PRO A 58 18.70 -12.66 4.85
CA PRO A 58 17.98 -12.89 6.11
C PRO A 58 16.47 -12.62 6.04
N PHE A 59 16.02 -11.81 5.08
CA PHE A 59 14.62 -11.36 5.01
C PHE A 59 13.85 -11.95 3.83
N ARG A 60 14.54 -12.58 2.89
CA ARG A 60 13.94 -13.06 1.64
C ARG A 60 12.83 -14.07 1.87
N GLN A 61 13.02 -15.00 2.79
CA GLN A 61 12.01 -16.01 3.11
C GLN A 61 10.75 -15.35 3.69
N THR A 62 10.91 -14.34 4.53
CA THR A 62 9.79 -13.57 5.07
C THR A 62 9.00 -12.88 3.94
N ALA A 63 9.70 -12.33 2.95
CA ALA A 63 9.05 -11.73 1.79
C ALA A 63 8.23 -12.75 1.02
N VAL A 64 8.79 -13.94 0.77
CA VAL A 64 8.09 -15.00 0.05
C VAL A 64 6.82 -15.40 0.79
N GLN A 65 6.91 -15.59 2.11
CA GLN A 65 5.75 -15.97 2.91
C GLN A 65 4.67 -14.89 2.91
N MET A 66 5.06 -13.62 3.09
CA MET A 66 4.11 -12.52 3.14
C MET A 66 3.42 -12.32 1.79
N ILE A 67 4.18 -12.33 0.69
CA ILE A 67 3.62 -12.14 -0.64
C ILE A 67 2.69 -13.30 -1.00
N SER A 68 3.06 -14.53 -0.62
CA SER A 68 2.21 -15.68 -0.84
C SER A 68 0.88 -15.54 -0.09
N LEU A 69 0.91 -15.03 1.16
CA LEU A 69 -0.30 -14.77 1.92
C LEU A 69 -1.16 -13.67 1.28
N ILE A 70 -0.54 -12.61 0.81
CA ILE A 70 -1.23 -11.52 0.11
C ILE A 70 -1.99 -12.07 -1.10
N GLN A 71 -1.30 -12.90 -1.90
CA GLN A 71 -1.87 -13.43 -3.14
C GLN A 71 -2.96 -14.47 -2.90
N SER A 72 -2.91 -15.19 -1.78
CA SER A 72 -3.87 -16.26 -1.50
C SER A 72 -5.01 -15.84 -0.58
N SER A 73 -4.94 -14.68 0.05
CA SER A 73 -5.97 -14.24 1.00
C SER A 73 -7.23 -13.80 0.28
N ALA A 74 -8.38 -14.34 0.69
CA ALA A 74 -9.69 -13.94 0.16
C ALA A 74 -10.04 -12.49 0.52
N ASN A 75 -9.37 -11.92 1.53
CA ASN A 75 -9.65 -10.56 2.01
C ASN A 75 -8.74 -9.51 1.39
N THR A 76 -7.88 -9.90 0.47
CA THR A 76 -6.88 -9.00 -0.13
C THR A 76 -6.97 -9.10 -1.65
N MET A 77 -7.05 -7.94 -2.30
CA MET A 77 -7.09 -7.84 -3.75
C MET A 77 -5.83 -7.16 -4.25
N VAL A 78 -5.12 -7.83 -5.17
CA VAL A 78 -3.98 -7.23 -5.86
C VAL A 78 -4.46 -6.73 -7.22
N VAL A 79 -4.43 -5.42 -7.40
CA VAL A 79 -4.84 -4.76 -8.66
C VAL A 79 -3.62 -4.58 -9.53
N ARG A 80 -3.74 -4.95 -10.78
CA ARG A 80 -2.65 -4.81 -11.73
C ARG A 80 -2.57 -3.37 -12.23
N VAL A 81 -1.35 -2.81 -12.23
CA VAL A 81 -1.09 -1.53 -12.89
C VAL A 81 -1.00 -1.83 -14.39
N ASP A 82 -2.12 -1.63 -15.08
CA ASP A 82 -2.20 -1.87 -16.52
C ASP A 82 -1.65 -0.66 -17.30
N LYS A 83 -1.71 -0.75 -18.62
CA LYS A 83 -1.18 0.29 -19.50
C LYS A 83 -1.86 1.65 -19.27
N GLU A 84 -3.17 1.65 -19.02
CA GLU A 84 -3.91 2.89 -18.78
C GLU A 84 -3.51 3.54 -17.46
N VAL A 85 -3.45 2.75 -16.39
CA VAL A 85 -3.03 3.25 -15.08
C VAL A 85 -1.61 3.77 -15.15
N PHE A 86 -0.72 3.03 -15.82
CA PHE A 86 0.66 3.45 -16.01
C PHE A 86 0.72 4.82 -16.70
N GLY A 87 -0.05 4.99 -17.79
CA GLY A 87 -0.06 6.24 -18.54
C GLY A 87 -0.58 7.42 -17.73
N GLU A 88 -1.65 7.21 -16.95
CA GLU A 88 -2.17 8.27 -16.09
C GLU A 88 -1.20 8.61 -14.96
N ALA A 89 -0.55 7.60 -14.39
CA ALA A 89 0.45 7.80 -13.34
C ALA A 89 1.66 8.56 -13.89
N TRP A 90 2.07 8.25 -15.11
CA TRP A 90 3.17 8.96 -15.75
C TRP A 90 2.82 10.43 -15.97
N ARG A 91 1.59 10.71 -16.38
CA ARG A 91 1.14 12.10 -16.52
C ARG A 91 1.18 12.82 -15.19
N LEU A 92 0.65 12.21 -14.13
CA LEU A 92 0.65 12.79 -12.79
C LEU A 92 2.08 13.08 -12.33
N TYR A 93 2.97 12.10 -12.48
CA TYR A 93 4.37 12.22 -12.11
C TYR A 93 5.04 13.36 -12.87
N SER A 94 4.77 13.47 -14.19
CA SER A 94 5.38 14.47 -15.07
C SER A 94 4.86 15.88 -14.82
N GLU A 95 3.62 16.02 -14.38
CA GLU A 95 2.98 17.33 -14.18
C GLU A 95 3.20 17.91 -12.78
N ARG A 96 3.50 17.07 -11.80
CA ARG A 96 3.69 17.53 -10.43
C ARG A 96 5.17 17.60 -10.08
N LEU A 97 5.86 18.53 -10.73
CA LEU A 97 7.29 18.76 -10.51
C LEU A 97 7.56 19.39 -9.13
N ASP A 98 6.52 19.84 -8.45
CA ASP A 98 6.58 20.40 -7.11
C ASP A 98 6.53 19.32 -6.01
N LYS A 99 6.30 18.06 -6.36
CA LYS A 99 6.15 16.96 -5.41
C LYS A 99 7.29 15.97 -5.51
N GLU A 100 7.56 15.32 -4.38
CA GLU A 100 8.55 14.23 -4.31
C GLU A 100 7.89 12.86 -4.35
N TRP A 101 6.68 12.77 -4.89
CA TRP A 101 5.96 11.51 -5.04
C TRP A 101 6.73 10.56 -5.95
N SER A 102 6.94 9.33 -5.49
CA SER A 102 7.55 8.31 -6.35
C SER A 102 6.59 7.92 -7.46
N PHE A 103 7.12 7.25 -8.50
CA PHE A 103 6.23 6.74 -9.53
C PHE A 103 5.24 5.71 -8.97
N THR A 104 5.70 4.87 -8.04
CA THR A 104 4.81 3.94 -7.37
C THR A 104 3.71 4.66 -6.60
N ASP A 105 4.03 5.76 -5.90
CA ASP A 105 3.02 6.59 -5.25
C ASP A 105 1.97 7.05 -6.27
N CYS A 106 2.41 7.55 -7.42
CA CYS A 106 1.50 8.02 -8.45
C CYS A 106 0.59 6.91 -8.96
N THR A 107 1.12 5.69 -9.16
CA THR A 107 0.28 4.55 -9.56
C THR A 107 -0.76 4.23 -8.50
N SER A 108 -0.37 4.30 -7.23
CA SER A 108 -1.30 4.07 -6.12
C SER A 108 -2.41 5.12 -6.11
N PHE A 109 -2.06 6.40 -6.28
CA PHE A 109 -3.05 7.48 -6.30
C PHE A 109 -4.06 7.33 -7.43
N ILE A 110 -3.60 6.94 -8.62
CA ILE A 110 -4.49 6.71 -9.76
C ILE A 110 -5.46 5.57 -9.47
N VAL A 111 -4.96 4.46 -8.95
CA VAL A 111 -5.81 3.30 -8.61
C VAL A 111 -6.84 3.68 -7.54
N MET A 112 -6.40 4.39 -6.49
CA MET A 112 -7.30 4.82 -5.42
C MET A 112 -8.42 5.72 -5.97
N ASN A 113 -8.07 6.69 -6.81
CA ASN A 113 -9.04 7.60 -7.40
C ASN A 113 -10.03 6.87 -8.29
N ARG A 114 -9.55 5.96 -9.14
CA ARG A 114 -10.42 5.18 -10.03
C ARG A 114 -11.41 4.33 -9.28
N MET A 115 -11.00 3.77 -8.14
CA MET A 115 -11.84 2.88 -7.35
C MET A 115 -12.62 3.62 -6.27
N GLY A 116 -12.48 4.95 -6.19
CA GLY A 116 -13.18 5.75 -5.21
C GLY A 116 -12.75 5.47 -3.78
N LEU A 117 -11.48 5.07 -3.57
CA LEU A 117 -10.95 4.81 -2.23
C LEU A 117 -10.48 6.11 -1.59
N THR A 118 -10.71 6.23 -0.29
CA THR A 118 -10.32 7.41 0.48
C THR A 118 -9.32 7.12 1.58
N ASP A 119 -9.31 5.88 2.08
CA ASP A 119 -8.46 5.48 3.20
C ASP A 119 -7.23 4.75 2.71
N ALA A 120 -6.06 5.18 3.16
CA ALA A 120 -4.79 4.55 2.88
C ALA A 120 -4.14 4.09 4.18
N PHE A 121 -3.87 2.79 4.28
CA PHE A 121 -3.15 2.22 5.40
C PHE A 121 -1.66 2.45 5.14
N THR A 122 -1.16 3.55 5.63
CA THR A 122 0.21 4.01 5.43
C THR A 122 0.55 5.09 6.44
N SER A 123 1.84 5.31 6.68
CA SER A 123 2.37 6.45 7.43
C SER A 123 2.92 7.54 6.50
N ASP A 124 2.90 7.31 5.19
CA ASP A 124 3.53 8.19 4.22
C ASP A 124 2.66 9.43 3.98
N HIS A 125 3.20 10.60 4.35
CA HIS A 125 2.50 11.87 4.18
C HIS A 125 2.21 12.23 2.72
N HIS A 126 2.87 11.58 1.76
CA HIS A 126 2.60 11.79 0.34
C HIS A 126 1.14 11.46 0.00
N PHE A 127 0.58 10.43 0.62
CA PHE A 127 -0.82 10.08 0.44
C PHE A 127 -1.75 11.18 0.97
N GLU A 128 -1.37 11.79 2.10
CA GLU A 128 -2.13 12.91 2.67
C GLU A 128 -2.08 14.12 1.75
N GLN A 129 -0.92 14.42 1.18
CA GLN A 129 -0.77 15.49 0.20
C GLN A 129 -1.66 15.28 -1.02
N ALA A 130 -1.86 14.03 -1.42
CA ALA A 130 -2.69 13.69 -2.57
C ALA A 130 -4.19 13.67 -2.24
N GLY A 131 -4.57 13.96 -0.98
CA GLY A 131 -5.96 14.10 -0.57
C GLY A 131 -6.56 12.87 0.08
N PHE A 132 -5.76 11.86 0.41
CA PHE A 132 -6.24 10.65 1.05
C PHE A 132 -6.09 10.72 2.57
N ASN A 133 -6.90 9.93 3.26
CA ASN A 133 -6.82 9.80 4.71
C ASN A 133 -5.81 8.72 5.09
N ILE A 134 -4.73 9.08 5.77
CA ILE A 134 -3.71 8.12 6.17
C ILE A 134 -4.03 7.57 7.56
N LEU A 135 -4.07 6.24 7.70
CA LEU A 135 -4.51 5.58 8.93
C LEU A 135 -3.39 5.35 9.93
N LEU A 136 -2.14 5.36 9.48
CA LEU A 136 -0.97 5.10 10.32
C LEU A 136 -0.24 6.38 10.69
N LYS A 137 -1.00 7.42 10.93
CA LYS A 137 -0.46 8.74 11.27
C LYS A 137 0.01 8.75 12.73
N ASP A 138 1.16 9.32 12.97
CA ASP A 138 1.72 9.48 14.31
C ASP A 138 0.94 10.51 15.14
#